data_337fb68e3592fa8c8a54fbb3fcdef434
#
_entry.id   337fb68e3592fa8c8a54fbb3fcdef434
#
_cell.length_a   1.000
_cell.length_b   1.000
_cell.length_c   1.000
_cell.angle_alpha   90.00
_cell.angle_beta   90.00
_cell.angle_gamma   90.00
#
_symmetry.space_group_name_H-M   'P 1'
#
loop_
_entity.id
_entity.type
_entity.pdbx_description
1 polymer ?
#
loop_
_entity_poly.entity_id
_entity_poly.type
_entity_poly.pdbx_seq_one_letter_code
_entity_poly.pdbx_strand_id
1 'polypeptide(L)'
;MQMAALQKGAGAAIISLMSAKSRKNEAAGEVAVNKKAWHNFELEEKFEAGMELLGSEVKSLRTGQADLSGSYARIVNGECWLVGAKIAQYQVTGVAGHNPARKRKLLLHKQEIRKIYTKLEQRGYTLVPLRIYFNQKGMAKAEVALARGKRQYDKRRAITEREQKRDIDKKMKKYR
;
A
#
# COMPACT_ATOMS: atom_id res chain seq x y z
N MET A 1 -46.09 14.69 14.12
CA MET A 1 -45.29 14.79 12.93
C MET A 1 -43.91 15.42 13.26
N GLN A 2 -43.05 14.77 14.08
CA GLN A 2 -41.69 15.29 14.41
C GLN A 2 -40.81 14.16 14.94
N MET A 3 -40.47 13.17 14.10
CA MET A 3 -39.48 12.11 14.47
C MET A 3 -38.68 11.56 13.28
N ALA A 4 -38.54 12.27 12.18
CA ALA A 4 -37.83 11.77 11.01
C ALA A 4 -36.53 12.56 10.65
N ALA A 5 -36.15 13.56 11.45
CA ALA A 5 -35.01 14.45 11.10
C ALA A 5 -33.68 14.13 11.80
N LEU A 6 -33.61 13.20 12.77
CA LEU A 6 -32.41 12.96 13.58
C LEU A 6 -31.48 11.85 13.07
N GLN A 7 -31.87 11.05 12.08
CA GLN A 7 -31.04 9.90 11.62
C GLN A 7 -30.11 10.18 10.44
N LYS A 8 -30.22 11.33 9.78
CA LYS A 8 -29.34 11.65 8.61
C LYS A 8 -27.98 12.28 8.96
N GLY A 9 -27.80 12.77 10.19
CA GLY A 9 -26.57 13.44 10.60
C GLY A 9 -25.43 12.52 11.08
N ALA A 10 -25.78 11.35 11.64
CA ALA A 10 -24.80 10.46 12.25
C ALA A 10 -23.92 9.71 11.23
N GLY A 11 -24.48 9.33 10.07
CA GLY A 11 -23.76 8.61 9.03
C GLY A 11 -22.66 9.43 8.35
N ALA A 12 -22.94 10.70 8.09
CA ALA A 12 -21.97 11.60 7.44
C ALA A 12 -20.79 11.96 8.37
N ALA A 13 -21.04 12.11 9.68
CA ALA A 13 -20.02 12.37 10.68
C ALA A 13 -19.07 11.16 10.87
N ILE A 14 -19.60 9.94 10.86
CA ILE A 14 -18.80 8.71 11.00
C ILE A 14 -17.93 8.50 9.77
N ILE A 15 -18.42 8.74 8.56
CA ILE A 15 -17.65 8.62 7.31
C ILE A 15 -16.56 9.71 7.27
N SER A 16 -16.84 10.91 7.74
CA SER A 16 -15.84 12.00 7.85
C SER A 16 -14.77 11.70 8.89
N LEU A 17 -15.13 11.11 10.04
CA LEU A 17 -14.16 10.71 11.08
C LEU A 17 -13.26 9.55 10.63
N MET A 18 -13.80 8.57 9.88
CA MET A 18 -13.01 7.48 9.32
C MET A 18 -12.05 7.97 8.23
N SER A 19 -12.47 8.95 7.41
CA SER A 19 -11.61 9.59 6.41
C SER A 19 -10.50 10.44 7.06
N ALA A 20 -10.78 11.12 8.17
CA ALA A 20 -9.78 11.91 8.92
C ALA A 20 -8.76 11.00 9.65
N LYS A 21 -9.19 9.85 10.17
CA LYS A 21 -8.30 8.88 10.84
C LYS A 21 -7.34 8.20 9.85
N SER A 22 -7.76 8.01 8.58
CA SER A 22 -6.89 7.52 7.50
C SER A 22 -5.79 8.51 7.11
N ARG A 23 -6.05 9.83 7.17
CA ARG A 23 -5.07 10.87 6.81
C ARG A 23 -4.01 11.14 7.89
N LYS A 24 -4.28 10.79 9.15
CA LYS A 24 -3.35 11.04 10.27
C LYS A 24 -2.18 10.06 10.34
N ASN A 25 -2.23 8.94 9.59
CA ASN A 25 -1.13 7.98 9.48
C ASN A 25 -0.14 8.29 8.33
N GLU A 26 -0.34 9.37 7.57
CA GLU A 26 0.51 9.74 6.43
C GLU A 26 1.82 10.47 6.82
N ALA A 27 2.03 10.75 8.11
CA ALA A 27 3.17 11.57 8.58
C ALA A 27 4.38 10.77 9.10
N ALA A 28 4.39 9.44 9.04
CA ALA A 28 5.58 8.63 9.31
C ALA A 28 6.25 8.34 7.97
N GLY A 29 7.50 8.82 7.79
CA GLY A 29 8.26 8.89 6.55
C GLY A 29 8.02 7.76 5.55
N GLU A 30 7.20 8.03 4.52
CA GLU A 30 7.05 7.11 3.39
C GLU A 30 8.39 6.94 2.67
N VAL A 31 8.83 5.70 2.52
CA VAL A 31 10.10 5.35 1.88
C VAL A 31 9.89 5.01 0.40
N ALA A 32 8.91 4.20 0.11
CA ALA A 32 8.60 3.77 -1.25
C ALA A 32 7.09 3.56 -1.42
N VAL A 33 6.54 4.00 -2.55
CA VAL A 33 5.11 3.89 -2.89
C VAL A 33 4.93 3.25 -4.25
N ASN A 34 4.09 2.23 -4.33
CA ASN A 34 3.72 1.57 -5.57
C ASN A 34 2.53 2.29 -6.24
N LYS A 35 2.80 3.40 -6.92
CA LYS A 35 1.75 4.18 -7.62
C LYS A 35 1.02 3.36 -8.68
N LYS A 36 1.67 2.37 -9.30
CA LYS A 36 1.08 1.50 -10.34
C LYS A 36 0.04 0.54 -9.78
N ALA A 37 0.14 0.16 -8.49
CA ALA A 37 -0.83 -0.72 -7.85
C ALA A 37 -2.24 -0.14 -7.91
N TRP A 38 -2.40 1.13 -7.58
CA TRP A 38 -3.69 1.84 -7.60
C TRP A 38 -4.31 1.95 -9.00
N HIS A 39 -3.46 1.99 -10.02
CA HIS A 39 -3.92 2.06 -11.40
C HIS A 39 -4.33 0.69 -11.94
N ASN A 40 -3.54 -0.35 -11.64
CA ASN A 40 -3.68 -1.66 -12.26
C ASN A 40 -4.65 -2.59 -11.55
N PHE A 41 -4.86 -2.35 -10.25
CA PHE A 41 -5.62 -3.26 -9.39
C PHE A 41 -6.77 -2.53 -8.70
N GLU A 42 -7.85 -3.26 -8.47
CA GLU A 42 -8.90 -2.93 -7.53
C GLU A 42 -8.46 -3.45 -6.16
N LEU A 43 -8.33 -2.55 -5.18
CA LEU A 43 -7.83 -2.86 -3.86
C LEU A 43 -9.01 -3.12 -2.93
N GLU A 44 -9.08 -4.31 -2.32
CA GLU A 44 -10.18 -4.67 -1.40
C GLU A 44 -9.80 -4.41 0.05
N GLU A 45 -8.85 -5.13 0.57
CA GLU A 45 -8.47 -5.08 1.99
C GLU A 45 -6.97 -4.84 2.14
N LYS A 46 -6.59 -4.01 3.11
CA LYS A 46 -5.21 -3.64 3.39
C LYS A 46 -4.75 -4.24 4.71
N PHE A 47 -3.50 -4.69 4.73
CA PHE A 47 -2.85 -5.26 5.90
C PHE A 47 -1.52 -4.55 6.15
N GLU A 48 -1.21 -4.28 7.40
CA GLU A 48 0.09 -3.75 7.82
C GLU A 48 0.99 -4.89 8.28
N ALA A 49 2.08 -5.10 7.60
CA ALA A 49 3.06 -6.13 7.92
C ALA A 49 4.36 -5.52 8.46
N GLY A 50 4.98 -6.14 9.46
CA GLY A 50 6.38 -5.92 9.76
C GLY A 50 7.27 -6.47 8.65
N MET A 51 8.52 -6.03 8.57
CA MET A 51 9.49 -6.54 7.59
C MET A 51 10.72 -7.09 8.28
N GLU A 52 11.14 -8.31 7.90
CA GLU A 52 12.42 -8.88 8.29
C GLU A 52 13.52 -8.38 7.34
N LEU A 53 14.37 -7.48 7.84
CA LEU A 53 15.39 -6.77 7.07
C LEU A 53 16.77 -6.96 7.65
N LEU A 54 17.78 -6.90 6.78
CA LEU A 54 19.18 -6.78 7.15
C LEU A 54 19.50 -5.33 7.56
N GLY A 55 20.50 -5.11 8.40
CA GLY A 55 20.89 -3.77 8.82
C GLY A 55 21.28 -2.83 7.66
N SER A 56 21.89 -3.37 6.61
CA SER A 56 22.20 -2.63 5.37
C SER A 56 20.94 -2.20 4.62
N GLU A 57 19.90 -3.04 4.59
CA GLU A 57 18.61 -2.71 3.97
C GLU A 57 17.89 -1.59 4.74
N VAL A 58 17.91 -1.64 6.07
CA VAL A 58 17.31 -0.57 6.89
C VAL A 58 17.98 0.76 6.63
N LYS A 59 19.32 0.78 6.48
CA LYS A 59 20.06 2.01 6.12
C LYS A 59 19.64 2.53 4.75
N SER A 60 19.53 1.67 3.73
CA SER A 60 19.07 2.03 2.39
C SER A 60 17.62 2.52 2.38
N LEU A 61 16.74 1.91 3.17
CA LEU A 61 15.35 2.38 3.31
C LEU A 61 15.28 3.78 3.93
N ARG A 62 16.12 4.09 4.93
CA ARG A 62 16.18 5.43 5.54
C ARG A 62 16.63 6.51 4.55
N THR A 63 17.40 6.14 3.53
CA THR A 63 17.79 7.05 2.43
C THR A 63 16.79 7.04 1.26
N GLY A 64 15.63 6.37 1.40
CA GLY A 64 14.59 6.34 0.38
C GLY A 64 14.91 5.47 -0.85
N GLN A 65 15.92 4.61 -0.76
CA GLN A 65 16.41 3.82 -1.90
C GLN A 65 15.68 2.47 -2.03
N ALA A 66 14.39 2.53 -2.33
CA ALA A 66 13.57 1.34 -2.55
C ALA A 66 12.59 1.52 -3.72
N ASP A 67 12.35 0.43 -4.47
CA ASP A 67 11.38 0.37 -5.56
C ASP A 67 10.46 -0.85 -5.38
N LEU A 68 9.16 -0.59 -5.42
CA LEU A 68 8.10 -1.60 -5.34
C LEU A 68 7.47 -1.92 -6.71
N SER A 69 7.99 -1.37 -7.79
CA SER A 69 7.44 -1.58 -9.12
C SER A 69 7.54 -3.04 -9.53
N GLY A 70 6.40 -3.64 -9.89
CA GLY A 70 6.33 -5.06 -10.30
C GLY A 70 6.50 -6.06 -9.15
N SER A 71 6.59 -5.60 -7.90
CA SER A 71 6.63 -6.49 -6.74
C SER A 71 5.25 -7.01 -6.36
N TYR A 72 5.23 -8.16 -5.74
CA TYR A 72 4.03 -8.81 -5.21
C TYR A 72 4.37 -9.56 -3.91
N ALA A 73 3.36 -9.91 -3.15
CA ALA A 73 3.53 -10.78 -2.01
C ALA A 73 2.85 -12.12 -2.24
N ARG A 74 3.38 -13.18 -1.61
CA ARG A 74 2.82 -14.53 -1.67
C ARG A 74 2.97 -15.25 -0.34
N ILE A 75 2.08 -16.18 -0.09
CA ILE A 75 2.15 -17.06 1.08
C ILE A 75 2.81 -18.37 0.65
N VAL A 76 3.82 -18.79 1.39
CA VAL A 76 4.53 -20.06 1.24
C VAL A 76 4.73 -20.66 2.62
N ASN A 77 4.28 -21.90 2.82
CA ASN A 77 4.39 -22.62 4.10
C ASN A 77 3.85 -21.84 5.31
N GLY A 78 2.74 -21.11 5.13
CA GLY A 78 2.14 -20.32 6.21
C GLY A 78 2.90 -19.02 6.54
N GLU A 79 3.84 -18.61 5.71
CA GLU A 79 4.59 -17.36 5.83
C GLU A 79 4.35 -16.46 4.65
N CYS A 80 4.30 -15.14 4.89
CA CYS A 80 4.12 -14.15 3.82
C CYS A 80 5.49 -13.63 3.36
N TRP A 81 5.72 -13.62 2.04
CA TRP A 81 6.97 -13.21 1.42
C TRP A 81 6.75 -12.12 0.39
N LEU A 82 7.50 -11.02 0.52
CA LEU A 82 7.60 -9.97 -0.48
C LEU A 82 8.62 -10.35 -1.54
N VAL A 83 8.20 -10.38 -2.80
CA VAL A 83 9.01 -10.80 -3.96
C VAL A 83 9.09 -9.67 -4.98
N GLY A 84 10.27 -9.48 -5.58
CA GLY A 84 10.48 -8.48 -6.63
C GLY A 84 10.65 -7.04 -6.15
N ALA A 85 10.52 -6.76 -4.85
CA ALA A 85 10.85 -5.45 -4.31
C ALA A 85 12.38 -5.26 -4.31
N LYS A 86 12.83 -4.12 -4.82
CA LYS A 86 14.25 -3.77 -4.89
C LYS A 86 14.59 -2.79 -3.78
N ILE A 87 15.61 -3.08 -2.97
CA ILE A 87 16.22 -2.17 -2.01
C ILE A 87 17.69 -2.05 -2.43
N ALA A 88 18.14 -0.84 -2.78
CA ALA A 88 19.48 -0.61 -3.25
C ALA A 88 20.54 -0.99 -2.17
N GLN A 89 21.72 -1.36 -2.61
CA GLN A 89 22.83 -1.61 -1.69
C GLN A 89 23.28 -0.30 -1.03
N TYR A 90 23.57 -0.37 0.26
CA TYR A 90 24.12 0.78 0.98
C TYR A 90 25.61 0.92 0.69
N GLN A 91 25.98 1.93 -0.07
CA GLN A 91 27.33 2.09 -0.67
C GLN A 91 28.45 2.42 0.32
N VAL A 92 28.14 2.83 1.55
CA VAL A 92 29.14 3.36 2.52
C VAL A 92 29.91 2.24 3.26
N THR A 93 29.49 1.01 3.14
CA THR A 93 30.14 -0.12 3.81
C THR A 93 30.94 -0.91 2.78
N GLY A 94 32.29 -0.89 2.86
CA GLY A 94 33.17 -1.75 2.10
C GLY A 94 32.99 -3.27 2.34
N VAL A 95 31.89 -3.66 2.96
CA VAL A 95 31.45 -5.04 3.21
C VAL A 95 30.46 -5.42 2.11
N ALA A 96 30.54 -6.65 1.63
CA ALA A 96 29.66 -7.23 0.62
C ALA A 96 28.19 -6.87 0.89
N GLY A 97 27.60 -6.06 0.01
CA GLY A 97 26.24 -5.56 0.14
C GLY A 97 25.21 -6.69 0.04
N HIS A 98 24.02 -6.47 0.55
CA HIS A 98 22.90 -7.41 0.40
C HIS A 98 22.46 -7.51 -1.07
N ASN A 99 21.85 -8.64 -1.46
CA ASN A 99 21.19 -8.75 -2.76
C ASN A 99 19.95 -7.82 -2.82
N PRO A 100 19.92 -6.82 -3.72
CA PRO A 100 18.82 -5.86 -3.81
C PRO A 100 17.45 -6.51 -4.03
N ALA A 101 17.39 -7.60 -4.78
CA ALA A 101 16.15 -8.28 -5.19
C ALA A 101 15.79 -9.51 -4.33
N ARG A 102 16.44 -9.71 -3.19
CA ARG A 102 16.15 -10.86 -2.33
C ARG A 102 14.68 -10.87 -1.89
N LYS A 103 14.14 -12.04 -1.62
CA LYS A 103 12.83 -12.19 -0.99
C LYS A 103 12.92 -11.75 0.46
N ARG A 104 11.89 -11.04 0.95
CA ARG A 104 11.81 -10.52 2.33
C ARG A 104 10.57 -11.06 3.00
N LYS A 105 10.74 -11.56 4.24
CA LYS A 105 9.62 -12.06 5.02
C LYS A 105 8.79 -10.89 5.55
N LEU A 106 7.48 -10.99 5.40
CA LEU A 106 6.50 -10.07 5.95
C LEU A 106 5.88 -10.69 7.21
N LEU A 107 5.94 -9.96 8.30
CA LEU A 107 5.47 -10.38 9.60
C LEU A 107 4.01 -9.94 9.77
N LEU A 108 3.09 -10.86 9.56
CA LEU A 108 1.64 -10.72 9.72
C LEU A 108 1.15 -11.64 10.84
N HIS A 109 0.01 -11.31 11.42
CA HIS A 109 -0.63 -12.23 12.38
C HIS A 109 -1.12 -13.49 11.67
N LYS A 110 -1.08 -14.64 12.39
CA LYS A 110 -1.52 -15.94 11.82
C LYS A 110 -2.96 -15.90 11.29
N GLN A 111 -3.84 -15.14 11.94
CA GLN A 111 -5.23 -14.95 11.50
C GLN A 111 -5.31 -14.19 10.17
N GLU A 112 -4.50 -13.14 9.98
CA GLU A 112 -4.40 -12.38 8.74
C GLU A 112 -3.86 -13.26 7.60
N ILE A 113 -2.81 -14.05 7.87
CA ILE A 113 -2.24 -14.98 6.90
C ILE A 113 -3.29 -15.98 6.41
N ARG A 114 -4.09 -16.58 7.33
CA ARG A 114 -5.17 -17.50 6.97
C ARG A 114 -6.24 -16.82 6.11
N LYS A 115 -6.67 -15.62 6.51
CA LYS A 115 -7.66 -14.83 5.76
C LYS A 115 -7.16 -14.50 4.35
N ILE A 116 -5.93 -14.03 4.23
CA ILE A 116 -5.29 -13.72 2.95
C ILE A 116 -5.19 -15.00 2.10
N TYR A 117 -4.74 -16.11 2.68
CA TYR A 117 -4.57 -17.38 1.97
C TYR A 117 -5.88 -17.86 1.35
N THR A 118 -6.98 -17.89 2.13
CA THR A 118 -8.31 -18.27 1.64
C THR A 118 -8.78 -17.40 0.46
N LYS A 119 -8.45 -16.10 0.49
CA LYS A 119 -8.79 -15.18 -0.59
C LYS A 119 -7.91 -15.38 -1.83
N LEU A 120 -6.61 -15.64 -1.64
CA LEU A 120 -5.68 -15.90 -2.74
C LEU A 120 -5.99 -17.19 -3.50
N GLU A 121 -6.62 -18.19 -2.86
CA GLU A 121 -7.11 -19.40 -3.55
C GLU A 121 -8.27 -19.11 -4.53
N GLN A 122 -8.97 -18.01 -4.35
CA GLN A 122 -10.01 -17.57 -5.28
C GLN A 122 -9.38 -16.98 -6.55
N ARG A 123 -9.91 -17.34 -7.71
CA ARG A 123 -9.37 -16.86 -9.01
C ARG A 123 -9.39 -15.33 -9.11
N GLY A 124 -8.28 -14.78 -9.56
CA GLY A 124 -8.13 -13.35 -9.87
C GLY A 124 -7.61 -12.50 -8.72
N TYR A 125 -7.43 -13.06 -7.53
CA TYR A 125 -6.81 -12.34 -6.41
C TYR A 125 -5.28 -12.43 -6.41
N THR A 126 -4.66 -11.36 -5.97
CA THR A 126 -3.22 -11.25 -5.73
C THR A 126 -2.95 -10.39 -4.51
N LEU A 127 -1.78 -10.49 -3.93
CA LEU A 127 -1.36 -9.64 -2.81
C LEU A 127 -0.29 -8.66 -3.30
N VAL A 128 -0.61 -7.36 -3.28
CA VAL A 128 0.23 -6.30 -3.86
C VAL A 128 0.73 -5.37 -2.74
N PRO A 129 2.04 -5.11 -2.65
CA PRO A 129 2.56 -4.08 -1.75
C PRO A 129 2.19 -2.69 -2.27
N LEU A 130 1.70 -1.84 -1.37
CA LEU A 130 1.31 -0.48 -1.67
C LEU A 130 2.40 0.52 -1.32
N ARG A 131 2.98 0.38 -0.12
CA ARG A 131 4.03 1.28 0.37
C ARG A 131 4.89 0.61 1.43
N ILE A 132 6.10 1.14 1.59
CA ILE A 132 6.99 0.88 2.72
C ILE A 132 7.19 2.20 3.47
N TYR A 133 7.15 2.16 4.79
CA TYR A 133 7.31 3.33 5.65
C TYR A 133 7.92 2.94 6.99
N PHE A 134 8.42 3.92 7.73
CA PHE A 134 8.81 3.74 9.12
C PHE A 134 7.71 4.22 10.05
N ASN A 135 7.34 3.38 11.02
CA ASN A 135 6.40 3.80 12.06
C ASN A 135 7.07 4.77 13.07
N GLN A 136 6.29 5.30 14.02
CA GLN A 136 6.78 6.23 15.05
C GLN A 136 7.89 5.63 15.93
N LYS A 137 7.97 4.30 16.02
CA LYS A 137 9.02 3.57 16.75
C LYS A 137 10.26 3.28 15.90
N GLY A 138 10.33 3.80 14.66
CA GLY A 138 11.44 3.59 13.74
C GLY A 138 11.52 2.19 13.13
N MET A 139 10.45 1.39 13.21
CA MET A 139 10.38 0.05 12.60
C MET A 139 9.86 0.15 11.16
N ALA A 140 10.51 -0.58 10.25
CA ALA A 140 10.05 -0.68 8.86
C ALA A 140 8.76 -1.51 8.77
N LYS A 141 7.76 -0.95 8.12
CA LYS A 141 6.46 -1.53 7.87
C LYS A 141 6.16 -1.55 6.37
N ALA A 142 5.47 -2.58 5.92
CA ALA A 142 4.93 -2.67 4.58
C ALA A 142 3.40 -2.73 4.64
N GLU A 143 2.73 -1.86 3.92
CA GLU A 143 1.29 -1.97 3.68
C GLU A 143 1.08 -2.81 2.43
N VAL A 144 0.39 -3.94 2.57
CA VAL A 144 0.02 -4.84 1.47
C VAL A 144 -1.49 -4.88 1.32
N ALA A 145 -1.99 -5.08 0.12
CA ALA A 145 -3.41 -5.17 -0.13
C ALA A 145 -3.78 -6.42 -0.92
N LEU A 146 -4.89 -7.04 -0.54
CA LEU A 146 -5.60 -7.96 -1.41
C LEU A 146 -6.15 -7.17 -2.59
N ALA A 147 -5.85 -7.62 -3.78
CA ALA A 147 -6.11 -6.88 -4.99
C ALA A 147 -6.60 -7.80 -6.12
N ARG A 148 -7.49 -7.29 -6.94
CA ARG A 148 -7.96 -7.92 -8.17
C ARG A 148 -7.52 -7.11 -9.38
N GLY A 149 -7.02 -7.77 -10.42
CA GLY A 149 -6.62 -7.10 -11.65
C GLY A 149 -7.80 -6.40 -12.33
N LYS A 150 -7.71 -5.09 -12.57
CA LYS A 150 -8.73 -4.33 -13.30
C LYS A 150 -8.80 -4.78 -14.75
N ARG A 151 -10.02 -4.93 -15.29
CA ARG A 151 -10.21 -5.16 -16.72
C ARG A 151 -9.75 -3.94 -17.53
N GLN A 152 -9.43 -4.15 -18.80
CA GLN A 152 -8.87 -3.07 -19.65
C GLN A 152 -9.85 -1.90 -19.82
N TYR A 153 -11.14 -2.17 -19.81
CA TYR A 153 -12.20 -1.15 -19.83
C TYR A 153 -12.19 -0.27 -18.59
N ASP A 154 -12.11 -0.88 -17.41
CA ASP A 154 -12.08 -0.17 -16.12
C ASP A 154 -10.84 0.72 -15.98
N LYS A 155 -9.71 0.27 -16.54
CA LYS A 155 -8.47 1.08 -16.57
C LYS A 155 -8.64 2.36 -17.40
N ARG A 156 -9.28 2.26 -18.57
CA ARG A 156 -9.56 3.42 -19.45
C ARG A 156 -10.50 4.40 -18.76
N ARG A 157 -11.59 3.92 -18.16
CA ARG A 157 -12.54 4.75 -17.42
C ARG A 157 -11.88 5.51 -16.27
N ALA A 158 -11.06 4.82 -15.47
CA ALA A 158 -10.32 5.45 -14.35
C ALA A 158 -9.31 6.51 -14.81
N ILE A 159 -8.73 6.39 -16.02
CA ILE A 159 -7.86 7.42 -16.61
C ILE A 159 -8.70 8.64 -16.98
N THR A 160 -9.79 8.45 -17.72
CA THR A 160 -10.67 9.53 -18.17
C THR A 160 -11.24 10.34 -17.01
N GLU A 161 -11.73 9.68 -15.97
CA GLU A 161 -12.23 10.34 -14.74
C GLU A 161 -11.14 11.17 -14.05
N ARG A 162 -9.91 10.66 -14.01
CA ARG A 162 -8.78 11.37 -13.40
C ARG A 162 -8.34 12.59 -14.22
N GLU A 163 -8.38 12.49 -15.53
CA GLU A 163 -8.09 13.61 -16.46
C GLU A 163 -9.16 14.70 -16.34
N GLN A 164 -10.43 14.33 -16.36
CA GLN A 164 -11.55 15.26 -16.17
C GLN A 164 -11.43 16.01 -14.82
N LYS A 165 -11.11 15.29 -13.73
CA LYS A 165 -10.90 15.92 -12.42
C LYS A 165 -9.73 16.91 -12.43
N ARG A 166 -8.61 16.56 -13.08
CA ARG A 166 -7.46 17.47 -13.21
C ARG A 166 -7.80 18.72 -14.01
N ASP A 167 -8.62 18.59 -15.05
CA ASP A 167 -9.02 19.73 -15.88
C ASP A 167 -10.00 20.64 -15.14
N ILE A 168 -10.90 20.08 -14.35
CA ILE A 168 -11.77 20.86 -13.46
C ILE A 168 -10.92 21.62 -12.43
N ASP A 169 -9.98 20.94 -11.77
CA ASP A 169 -9.09 21.57 -10.77
C ASP A 169 -8.23 22.69 -11.38
N LYS A 170 -7.75 22.54 -12.62
CA LYS A 170 -7.02 23.59 -13.35
C LYS A 170 -7.92 24.78 -13.67
N LYS A 171 -9.15 24.53 -14.14
CA LYS A 171 -10.13 25.60 -14.42
C LYS A 171 -10.48 26.36 -13.14
N MET A 172 -10.75 25.67 -12.04
CA MET A 172 -11.07 26.30 -10.75
C MET A 172 -9.92 27.17 -10.22
N LYS A 173 -8.65 26.74 -10.42
CA LYS A 173 -7.47 27.55 -10.03
C LYS A 173 -7.30 28.81 -10.90
N LYS A 174 -7.79 28.81 -12.14
CA LYS A 174 -7.70 29.99 -13.04
C LYS A 174 -8.71 31.08 -12.69
N TYR A 175 -9.81 30.74 -12.02
CA TYR A 175 -10.87 31.68 -11.63
C TYR A 175 -10.76 32.13 -10.16
N ARG A 176 -9.66 31.80 -9.48
CA ARG A 176 -9.36 32.21 -8.11
C ARG A 176 -8.18 33.19 -8.08
#